data_1aefadc72a6a2b04e60aa9bad0920577
#
_entry.id   1aefadc72a6a2b04e60aa9bad0920577
#
_cell.length_a   1.000
_cell.length_b   1.000
_cell.length_c   1.000
_cell.angle_alpha   90.00
_cell.angle_beta   90.00
_cell.angle_gamma   90.00
#
_symmetry.space_group_name_H-M   'P 1'
#
loop_
_entity.id
_entity.type
_entity.pdbx_description
1 polymer ?
#
loop_
_entity_poly.entity_id
_entity_poly.type
_entity_poly.pdbx_seq_one_letter_code
_entity_poly.pdbx_strand_id
1 'polypeptide(L)'
;MKPIGASVLLAAGFFAVASQAEPPAPYPDFTFRTVKPPEPGTDRRITVQIAPGPSHAPEPSGTAPDRAPTAGDYDWYWQAVSPALADSGSGRLGAAVAALGKGPGGAAVPAPRLQVMHELATRHGRDILRATVGTRVSPALVLAVMSVESGGRATAVSPRGATGLMQLMPATATRFGVSDAADPADNIRGGVAFLDWLMARFDRDPVLVLAAYNAGAGAVRDNAGVPPFAETRDYVPKVLAAWSVARGLCVTPPELISDGCVFRKGAAG
;
A
#
# COMPACT_ATOMS: atom_id res chain seq x y z
N MET A 1 22.02 -37.22 73.60
CA MET A 1 21.76 -35.78 73.81
C MET A 1 22.07 -35.09 72.51
N LYS A 2 21.10 -34.62 71.80
CA LYS A 2 21.19 -33.89 70.53
C LYS A 2 20.75 -32.46 70.78
N PRO A 3 21.48 -31.38 70.31
CA PRO A 3 20.95 -30.05 70.37
C PRO A 3 20.06 -29.75 69.12
N ILE A 4 18.98 -29.07 69.42
CA ILE A 4 17.97 -28.60 68.51
C ILE A 4 18.48 -27.30 67.86
N GLY A 5 18.67 -27.30 66.54
CA GLY A 5 18.99 -26.08 65.80
C GLY A 5 17.71 -25.30 65.42
N ALA A 6 17.65 -24.05 65.86
CA ALA A 6 16.59 -23.11 65.53
C ALA A 6 16.86 -22.47 64.13
N SER A 7 15.94 -22.71 63.16
CA SER A 7 15.96 -22.02 61.86
C SER A 7 15.22 -20.70 62.00
N VAL A 8 15.93 -19.60 61.73
CA VAL A 8 15.38 -18.25 61.63
C VAL A 8 14.93 -18.04 60.17
N LEU A 9 13.63 -17.92 59.96
CA LEU A 9 13.04 -17.52 58.66
C LEU A 9 13.11 -15.98 58.55
N LEU A 10 13.92 -15.51 57.61
CA LEU A 10 13.91 -14.12 57.18
C LEU A 10 12.80 -13.91 56.13
N ALA A 11 11.73 -13.19 56.52
CA ALA A 11 10.69 -12.75 55.58
C ALA A 11 11.14 -11.47 54.86
N ALA A 12 11.45 -11.57 53.56
CA ALA A 12 11.70 -10.42 52.72
C ALA A 12 10.36 -9.83 52.27
N GLY A 13 10.00 -8.65 52.80
CA GLY A 13 8.83 -7.90 52.38
C GLY A 13 9.11 -7.20 51.03
N PHE A 14 8.38 -7.61 49.99
CA PHE A 14 8.31 -6.88 48.72
C PHE A 14 7.37 -5.69 48.91
N PHE A 15 7.89 -4.47 48.91
CA PHE A 15 7.10 -3.25 48.74
C PHE A 15 6.81 -3.06 47.24
N ALA A 16 5.57 -3.31 46.82
CA ALA A 16 5.08 -2.94 45.50
C ALA A 16 4.84 -1.42 45.47
N VAL A 17 5.66 -0.68 44.75
CA VAL A 17 5.42 0.74 44.45
C VAL A 17 4.35 0.79 43.35
N ALA A 18 3.13 1.17 43.74
CA ALA A 18 2.07 1.45 42.80
C ALA A 18 2.42 2.73 42.01
N SER A 19 2.79 2.61 40.74
CA SER A 19 2.92 3.73 39.83
C SER A 19 1.52 4.27 39.57
N GLN A 20 1.20 5.45 40.10
CA GLN A 20 -0.03 6.17 39.75
C GLN A 20 0.16 6.77 38.37
N ALA A 21 -0.59 6.28 37.39
CA ALA A 21 -0.68 6.91 36.09
C ALA A 21 -1.37 8.28 36.22
N GLU A 22 -0.69 9.32 35.77
CA GLU A 22 -1.22 10.68 35.72
C GLU A 22 -2.44 10.72 34.80
N PRO A 23 -3.56 11.35 35.20
CA PRO A 23 -4.74 11.41 34.36
C PRO A 23 -4.43 12.21 33.08
N PRO A 24 -5.01 11.82 31.92
CA PRO A 24 -4.78 12.52 30.67
C PRO A 24 -5.26 13.97 30.77
N ALA A 25 -4.52 14.90 30.14
CA ALA A 25 -4.83 16.30 30.09
C ALA A 25 -6.26 16.53 29.53
N PRO A 26 -7.04 17.47 30.10
CA PRO A 26 -8.38 17.76 29.61
C PRO A 26 -8.33 18.24 28.14
N TYR A 27 -9.28 17.79 27.34
CA TYR A 27 -9.43 18.24 25.95
C TYR A 27 -9.58 19.77 25.91
N PRO A 28 -8.98 20.45 24.91
CA PRO A 28 -9.17 21.90 24.75
C PRO A 28 -10.65 22.20 24.49
N ASP A 29 -11.14 23.24 25.17
CA ASP A 29 -12.52 23.70 25.04
C ASP A 29 -12.82 24.10 23.60
N PHE A 30 -13.83 23.44 22.99
CA PHE A 30 -14.32 23.79 21.68
C PHE A 30 -15.24 25.02 21.79
N THR A 31 -14.76 26.17 21.37
CA THR A 31 -15.58 27.37 21.26
C THR A 31 -16.31 27.37 19.91
N PHE A 32 -17.59 27.04 19.91
CA PHE A 32 -18.45 27.23 18.73
C PHE A 32 -18.85 28.69 18.61
N ARG A 33 -18.54 29.31 17.49
CA ARG A 33 -19.07 30.61 17.12
C ARG A 33 -20.21 30.41 16.12
N THR A 34 -21.44 30.66 16.54
CA THR A 34 -22.59 30.66 15.62
C THR A 34 -22.53 31.93 14.77
N VAL A 35 -22.33 31.77 13.46
CA VAL A 35 -22.39 32.87 12.50
C VAL A 35 -23.81 32.94 11.92
N LYS A 36 -24.45 34.09 11.97
CA LYS A 36 -25.78 34.29 11.34
C LYS A 36 -25.67 34.10 9.82
N PRO A 37 -26.66 33.48 9.16
CA PRO A 37 -26.71 33.42 7.71
C PRO A 37 -26.63 34.81 7.09
N PRO A 38 -25.94 34.99 5.96
CA PRO A 38 -25.94 36.28 5.27
C PRO A 38 -27.32 36.62 4.74
N GLU A 39 -27.68 37.92 4.77
CA GLU A 39 -28.94 38.40 4.25
C GLU A 39 -29.09 38.20 2.74
N PRO A 40 -30.30 37.97 2.21
CA PRO A 40 -30.53 37.82 0.79
C PRO A 40 -30.08 39.07 0.02
N GLY A 41 -29.11 38.91 -0.90
CA GLY A 41 -28.60 40.02 -1.73
C GLY A 41 -27.14 40.39 -1.52
N THR A 42 -26.40 39.71 -0.64
CA THR A 42 -24.96 39.97 -0.45
C THR A 42 -24.11 39.14 -1.42
N ASP A 43 -23.38 39.79 -2.33
CA ASP A 43 -22.52 39.15 -3.34
C ASP A 43 -21.22 38.53 -2.76
N ARG A 44 -20.94 38.72 -1.47
CA ARG A 44 -19.72 38.14 -0.82
C ARG A 44 -20.10 36.91 0.02
N ARG A 45 -19.97 35.72 -0.59
CA ARG A 45 -20.25 34.45 0.06
C ARG A 45 -19.04 33.80 0.75
N ILE A 46 -17.83 34.36 0.67
CA ILE A 46 -16.62 33.84 1.27
C ILE A 46 -16.03 34.88 2.21
N THR A 47 -16.10 34.62 3.51
CA THR A 47 -15.58 35.48 4.58
C THR A 47 -14.22 35.10 5.13
N VAL A 48 -13.62 33.99 4.64
CA VAL A 48 -12.28 33.56 5.02
C VAL A 48 -11.39 33.61 3.78
N GLN A 49 -10.57 34.66 3.69
CA GLN A 49 -9.46 34.74 2.74
C GLN A 49 -8.20 34.20 3.44
N ILE A 50 -7.76 33.00 3.04
CA ILE A 50 -6.43 32.52 3.40
C ILE A 50 -5.46 33.27 2.49
N ALA A 51 -4.67 34.18 3.07
CA ALA A 51 -3.60 34.84 2.32
C ALA A 51 -2.63 33.75 1.80
N PRO A 52 -2.24 33.78 0.52
CA PRO A 52 -1.20 32.90 0.02
C PRO A 52 0.06 33.14 0.84
N GLY A 53 0.60 32.06 1.44
CA GLY A 53 1.94 32.11 2.03
C GLY A 53 2.96 32.51 0.95
N PRO A 54 4.15 33.00 1.34
CA PRO A 54 5.15 33.45 0.39
C PRO A 54 5.41 32.33 -0.62
N SER A 55 5.11 32.64 -1.90
CA SER A 55 5.40 31.78 -3.03
C SER A 55 6.91 31.58 -3.08
N HIS A 56 7.40 30.39 -2.84
CA HIS A 56 8.77 30.04 -3.18
C HIS A 56 8.86 30.11 -4.71
N ALA A 57 9.53 31.16 -5.19
CA ALA A 57 9.93 31.24 -6.60
C ALA A 57 10.75 29.96 -6.93
N PRO A 58 10.55 29.33 -8.11
CA PRO A 58 11.41 28.23 -8.51
C PRO A 58 12.84 28.75 -8.63
N GLU A 59 13.75 28.18 -7.85
CA GLU A 59 15.18 28.42 -8.03
C GLU A 59 15.60 27.94 -9.41
N PRO A 60 16.52 28.67 -10.09
CA PRO A 60 16.98 28.28 -11.41
C PRO A 60 17.66 26.91 -11.34
N SER A 61 17.22 26.02 -12.20
CA SER A 61 17.77 24.67 -12.38
C SER A 61 19.25 24.73 -12.70
N GLY A 62 20.08 24.68 -11.67
CA GLY A 62 21.48 24.31 -11.82
C GLY A 62 21.53 22.84 -12.29
N THR A 63 22.36 22.58 -13.31
CA THR A 63 22.73 21.24 -13.78
C THR A 63 23.03 20.34 -12.60
N ALA A 64 22.13 19.41 -12.32
CA ALA A 64 22.34 18.42 -11.27
C ALA A 64 23.54 17.56 -11.63
N PRO A 65 24.51 17.39 -10.72
CA PRO A 65 25.56 16.41 -10.91
C PRO A 65 24.91 15.02 -11.02
N ASP A 66 25.54 14.15 -11.80
CA ASP A 66 25.22 12.73 -12.00
C ASP A 66 24.90 12.08 -10.64
N ARG A 67 23.61 11.99 -10.32
CA ARG A 67 23.19 11.56 -9.00
C ARG A 67 23.22 10.04 -9.04
N ALA A 68 24.07 9.43 -8.22
CA ALA A 68 24.01 8.03 -7.88
C ALA A 68 22.54 7.60 -7.68
N PRO A 69 22.16 6.34 -8.04
CA PRO A 69 20.76 5.90 -7.97
C PRO A 69 20.18 6.35 -6.63
N THR A 70 19.21 7.25 -6.69
CA THR A 70 18.59 7.82 -5.50
C THR A 70 17.99 6.69 -4.71
N ALA A 71 18.40 6.57 -3.43
CA ALA A 71 17.76 5.71 -2.46
C ALA A 71 16.25 5.89 -2.55
N GLY A 72 15.49 4.79 -2.57
CA GLY A 72 14.03 4.85 -2.53
C GLY A 72 13.56 5.36 -1.17
N ASP A 73 12.33 5.86 -1.11
CA ASP A 73 11.73 6.36 0.14
C ASP A 73 11.64 5.27 1.23
N TYR A 74 11.71 3.98 0.84
CA TYR A 74 11.53 2.82 1.72
C TYR A 74 12.75 1.90 1.77
N ASP A 75 13.98 2.40 1.69
CA ASP A 75 15.20 1.58 1.77
C ASP A 75 15.29 0.78 3.07
N TRP A 76 14.74 1.31 4.17
CA TRP A 76 14.61 0.61 5.44
C TRP A 76 13.78 -0.67 5.36
N TYR A 77 12.80 -0.72 4.46
CA TYR A 77 11.96 -1.89 4.21
C TYR A 77 12.79 -3.08 3.73
N TRP A 78 13.75 -2.83 2.88
CA TRP A 78 14.63 -3.84 2.29
C TRP A 78 15.71 -4.37 3.22
N GLN A 79 15.87 -3.76 4.40
CA GLN A 79 16.68 -4.33 5.49
C GLN A 79 15.95 -5.47 6.22
N ALA A 80 14.60 -5.43 6.23
CA ALA A 80 13.76 -6.44 6.87
C ALA A 80 13.23 -7.48 5.88
N VAL A 81 13.14 -7.14 4.59
CA VAL A 81 12.60 -8.00 3.52
C VAL A 81 13.66 -8.21 2.46
N SER A 82 14.14 -9.45 2.31
CA SER A 82 15.16 -9.77 1.33
C SER A 82 14.70 -9.46 -0.11
N PRO A 83 15.47 -8.74 -0.91
CA PRO A 83 15.19 -8.56 -2.32
C PRO A 83 15.63 -9.75 -3.18
N ALA A 84 16.39 -10.72 -2.64
CA ALA A 84 17.05 -11.76 -3.41
C ALA A 84 16.07 -12.81 -3.95
N LEU A 85 16.32 -13.26 -5.19
CA LEU A 85 15.58 -14.35 -5.82
C LEU A 85 15.78 -15.69 -5.08
N ALA A 86 16.95 -15.89 -4.48
CA ALA A 86 17.26 -17.10 -3.73
C ALA A 86 16.37 -17.30 -2.50
N ASP A 87 15.80 -16.21 -1.97
CA ASP A 87 14.92 -16.23 -0.80
C ASP A 87 13.43 -16.23 -1.20
N SER A 88 13.12 -16.58 -2.46
CA SER A 88 11.75 -16.55 -2.98
C SER A 88 10.84 -17.59 -2.32
N GLY A 89 9.57 -17.25 -2.21
CA GLY A 89 8.52 -18.15 -1.74
C GLY A 89 7.22 -17.42 -1.40
N SER A 90 6.09 -18.10 -1.65
CA SER A 90 4.76 -17.55 -1.36
C SER A 90 4.54 -17.25 0.13
N GLY A 91 5.21 -17.97 1.02
CA GLY A 91 5.08 -17.85 2.48
C GLY A 91 5.62 -16.56 3.08
N ARG A 92 6.42 -15.77 2.34
CA ARG A 92 7.01 -14.54 2.90
C ARG A 92 6.08 -13.31 2.90
N LEU A 93 4.85 -13.44 2.39
CA LEU A 93 3.86 -12.35 2.39
C LEU A 93 3.63 -11.78 3.80
N GLY A 94 3.45 -12.64 4.80
CA GLY A 94 3.22 -12.20 6.18
C GLY A 94 4.35 -11.35 6.74
N ALA A 95 5.61 -11.77 6.52
CA ALA A 95 6.80 -11.02 6.94
C ALA A 95 6.93 -9.70 6.17
N ALA A 96 6.68 -9.73 4.85
CA ALA A 96 6.73 -8.56 4.00
C ALA A 96 5.67 -7.50 4.40
N VAL A 97 4.46 -7.94 4.73
CA VAL A 97 3.40 -7.04 5.24
C VAL A 97 3.73 -6.52 6.64
N ALA A 98 4.25 -7.36 7.53
CA ALA A 98 4.62 -6.93 8.89
C ALA A 98 5.78 -5.91 8.90
N ALA A 99 6.60 -5.89 7.87
CA ALA A 99 7.69 -4.92 7.73
C ALA A 99 7.20 -3.51 7.36
N LEU A 100 5.98 -3.35 6.81
CA LEU A 100 5.45 -2.05 6.34
C LEU A 100 5.36 -0.96 7.42
N GLY A 101 5.25 -1.34 8.68
CA GLY A 101 5.16 -0.43 9.84
C GLY A 101 6.44 -0.31 10.66
N LYS A 102 7.57 -0.83 10.17
CA LYS A 102 8.83 -0.91 10.94
C LYS A 102 9.87 0.13 10.51
N GLY A 103 9.44 1.24 9.94
CA GLY A 103 10.34 2.31 9.55
C GLY A 103 10.96 3.06 10.73
N PRO A 104 12.02 3.83 10.48
CA PRO A 104 12.68 4.65 11.48
C PRO A 104 11.68 5.57 12.19
N GLY A 105 11.78 5.65 13.54
CA GLY A 105 10.86 6.46 14.33
C GLY A 105 9.40 5.99 14.32
N GLY A 106 9.12 4.74 13.92
CA GLY A 106 7.75 4.23 13.77
C GLY A 106 7.07 4.61 12.45
N ALA A 107 7.84 5.08 11.47
CA ALA A 107 7.31 5.36 10.13
C ALA A 107 6.72 4.11 9.50
N ALA A 108 5.63 4.30 8.77
CA ALA A 108 4.96 3.24 8.02
C ALA A 108 4.82 3.63 6.54
N VAL A 109 4.78 2.63 5.67
CA VAL A 109 4.42 2.84 4.27
C VAL A 109 2.96 3.29 4.20
N PRO A 110 2.65 4.45 3.61
CA PRO A 110 1.28 4.94 3.51
C PRO A 110 0.38 3.98 2.73
N ALA A 111 -0.76 3.64 3.30
CA ALA A 111 -1.79 2.85 2.63
C ALA A 111 -2.90 3.77 2.09
N PRO A 112 -3.59 3.38 1.00
CA PRO A 112 -4.74 4.11 0.51
C PRO A 112 -5.88 4.10 1.53
N ARG A 113 -6.71 5.14 1.52
CA ARG A 113 -7.88 5.21 2.39
C ARG A 113 -8.88 4.10 2.03
N LEU A 114 -9.45 3.48 3.06
CA LEU A 114 -10.44 2.39 2.90
C LEU A 114 -11.60 2.81 1.97
N GLN A 115 -12.11 4.03 2.10
CA GLN A 115 -13.19 4.53 1.26
C GLN A 115 -12.82 4.55 -0.22
N VAL A 116 -11.62 5.01 -0.57
CA VAL A 116 -11.13 5.01 -1.96
C VAL A 116 -11.08 3.59 -2.51
N MET A 117 -10.56 2.66 -1.73
CA MET A 117 -10.50 1.24 -2.11
C MET A 117 -11.90 0.63 -2.27
N HIS A 118 -12.84 1.00 -1.40
CA HIS A 118 -14.23 0.56 -1.50
C HIS A 118 -14.92 1.11 -2.77
N GLU A 119 -14.70 2.37 -3.10
CA GLU A 119 -15.23 2.97 -4.33
C GLU A 119 -14.68 2.27 -5.59
N LEU A 120 -13.39 1.95 -5.61
CA LEU A 120 -12.78 1.18 -6.70
C LEU A 120 -13.36 -0.23 -6.78
N ALA A 121 -13.52 -0.92 -5.66
CA ALA A 121 -14.13 -2.25 -5.61
C ALA A 121 -15.60 -2.22 -6.07
N THR A 122 -16.34 -1.18 -5.72
CA THR A 122 -17.73 -1.00 -6.17
C THR A 122 -17.81 -0.77 -7.67
N ARG A 123 -16.93 0.05 -8.22
CA ARG A 123 -16.91 0.39 -9.65
C ARG A 123 -16.42 -0.72 -10.55
N HIS A 124 -15.33 -1.39 -10.14
CA HIS A 124 -14.62 -2.36 -11.00
C HIS A 124 -14.66 -3.81 -10.49
N GLY A 125 -15.26 -4.04 -9.30
CA GLY A 125 -15.25 -5.36 -8.66
C GLY A 125 -15.81 -6.48 -9.50
N ARG A 126 -16.84 -6.22 -10.34
CA ARG A 126 -17.41 -7.23 -11.25
C ARG A 126 -16.39 -7.67 -12.31
N ASP A 127 -15.68 -6.73 -12.91
CA ASP A 127 -14.70 -7.01 -13.96
C ASP A 127 -13.46 -7.67 -13.37
N ILE A 128 -13.03 -7.23 -12.17
CA ILE A 128 -11.96 -7.89 -11.40
C ILE A 128 -12.33 -9.35 -11.12
N LEU A 129 -13.53 -9.61 -10.59
CA LEU A 129 -13.98 -10.98 -10.30
C LEU A 129 -14.01 -11.86 -11.53
N ARG A 130 -14.53 -11.35 -12.66
CA ARG A 130 -14.56 -12.08 -13.93
C ARG A 130 -13.15 -12.41 -14.44
N ALA A 131 -12.25 -11.44 -14.40
CA ALA A 131 -10.89 -11.60 -14.90
C ALA A 131 -10.07 -12.59 -14.04
N THR A 132 -10.34 -12.70 -12.75
CA THR A 132 -9.57 -13.55 -11.83
C THR A 132 -10.06 -15.00 -11.74
N VAL A 133 -11.22 -15.32 -12.29
CA VAL A 133 -11.72 -16.71 -12.32
C VAL A 133 -10.74 -17.62 -13.03
N GLY A 134 -10.34 -18.72 -12.38
CA GLY A 134 -9.42 -19.72 -12.95
C GLY A 134 -7.95 -19.28 -13.00
N THR A 135 -7.60 -18.13 -12.41
CA THR A 135 -6.23 -17.64 -12.30
C THR A 135 -5.66 -17.84 -10.89
N ARG A 136 -4.35 -17.57 -10.71
CA ARG A 136 -3.65 -17.55 -9.41
C ARG A 136 -3.67 -16.16 -8.77
N VAL A 137 -4.52 -15.26 -9.23
CA VAL A 137 -4.50 -13.85 -8.82
C VAL A 137 -5.70 -13.56 -7.93
N SER A 138 -5.45 -13.11 -6.71
CA SER A 138 -6.52 -12.63 -5.83
C SER A 138 -7.17 -11.36 -6.38
N PRO A 139 -8.51 -11.26 -6.39
CA PRO A 139 -9.20 -10.00 -6.66
C PRO A 139 -8.72 -8.82 -5.81
N ALA A 140 -8.35 -9.07 -4.55
CA ALA A 140 -7.79 -8.04 -3.69
C ALA A 140 -6.41 -7.55 -4.15
N LEU A 141 -5.58 -8.42 -4.75
CA LEU A 141 -4.31 -7.99 -5.34
C LEU A 141 -4.53 -7.10 -6.56
N VAL A 142 -5.48 -7.44 -7.43
CA VAL A 142 -5.83 -6.60 -8.59
C VAL A 142 -6.24 -5.21 -8.14
N LEU A 143 -7.09 -5.12 -7.12
CA LEU A 143 -7.53 -3.84 -6.56
C LEU A 143 -6.37 -3.04 -5.97
N ALA A 144 -5.43 -3.69 -5.28
CA ALA A 144 -4.23 -3.05 -4.74
C ALA A 144 -3.32 -2.49 -5.84
N VAL A 145 -3.03 -3.30 -6.86
CA VAL A 145 -2.23 -2.87 -8.03
C VAL A 145 -2.90 -1.69 -8.72
N MET A 146 -4.20 -1.79 -9.04
CA MET A 146 -4.97 -0.72 -9.69
C MET A 146 -4.91 0.60 -8.90
N SER A 147 -4.98 0.54 -7.57
CA SER A 147 -4.94 1.74 -6.74
C SER A 147 -3.59 2.45 -6.78
N VAL A 148 -2.49 1.70 -6.89
CA VAL A 148 -1.12 2.24 -6.97
C VAL A 148 -0.79 2.71 -8.38
N GLU A 149 -1.20 1.97 -9.41
CA GLU A 149 -0.89 2.27 -10.80
C GLU A 149 -1.58 3.54 -11.33
N SER A 150 -2.86 3.63 -11.11
CA SER A 150 -3.66 4.72 -11.70
C SER A 150 -4.48 5.52 -10.69
N GLY A 151 -4.59 5.05 -9.45
CA GLY A 151 -5.59 5.56 -8.50
C GLY A 151 -7.02 5.32 -8.99
N GLY A 152 -7.23 4.33 -9.84
CA GLY A 152 -8.53 4.00 -10.44
C GLY A 152 -8.94 4.88 -11.63
N ARG A 153 -8.02 5.58 -12.26
CA ARG A 153 -8.28 6.39 -13.46
C ARG A 153 -8.13 5.52 -14.70
N ALA A 154 -9.26 5.21 -15.37
CA ALA A 154 -9.28 4.37 -16.56
C ALA A 154 -8.52 4.98 -17.76
N THR A 155 -8.49 6.31 -17.85
CA THR A 155 -7.82 7.04 -18.95
C THR A 155 -6.42 7.52 -18.58
N ALA A 156 -5.82 7.01 -17.48
CA ALA A 156 -4.47 7.39 -17.09
C ALA A 156 -3.46 6.94 -18.16
N VAL A 157 -2.57 7.84 -18.54
CA VAL A 157 -1.44 7.55 -19.45
C VAL A 157 -0.17 8.07 -18.78
N SER A 158 0.82 7.21 -18.64
CA SER A 158 2.12 7.60 -18.10
C SER A 158 3.02 8.23 -19.17
N PRO A 159 4.08 8.97 -18.79
CA PRO A 159 5.05 9.52 -19.75
C PRO A 159 5.72 8.45 -20.62
N ARG A 160 5.77 7.19 -20.17
CA ARG A 160 6.32 6.05 -20.92
C ARG A 160 5.27 5.32 -21.76
N GLY A 161 4.01 5.79 -21.78
CA GLY A 161 2.91 5.22 -22.55
C GLY A 161 2.17 4.07 -21.90
N ALA A 162 2.42 3.79 -20.61
CA ALA A 162 1.58 2.85 -19.86
C ALA A 162 0.16 3.42 -19.73
N THR A 163 -0.86 2.60 -19.99
CA THR A 163 -2.25 3.08 -20.15
C THR A 163 -3.22 2.32 -19.28
N GLY A 164 -4.23 3.03 -18.78
CA GLY A 164 -5.42 2.48 -18.14
C GLY A 164 -5.27 2.18 -16.66
N LEU A 165 -6.26 1.46 -16.12
CA LEU A 165 -6.39 1.16 -14.69
C LEU A 165 -5.17 0.47 -14.09
N MET A 166 -4.61 -0.50 -14.81
CA MET A 166 -3.47 -1.31 -14.40
C MET A 166 -2.17 -0.93 -15.11
N GLN A 167 -2.14 0.24 -15.77
CA GLN A 167 -0.97 0.84 -16.42
C GLN A 167 -0.19 -0.16 -17.29
N LEU A 168 -0.86 -0.73 -18.27
CA LEU A 168 -0.22 -1.68 -19.18
C LEU A 168 0.61 -0.94 -20.23
N MET A 169 1.88 -1.32 -20.34
CA MET A 169 2.73 -0.88 -21.46
C MET A 169 2.22 -1.47 -22.78
N PRO A 170 2.33 -0.76 -23.92
CA PRO A 170 1.80 -1.22 -25.20
C PRO A 170 2.22 -2.65 -25.59
N ALA A 171 3.50 -3.00 -25.38
CA ALA A 171 3.99 -4.35 -25.66
C ALA A 171 3.34 -5.41 -24.74
N THR A 172 3.09 -5.06 -23.46
CA THR A 172 2.39 -5.94 -22.52
C THR A 172 0.92 -6.08 -22.91
N ALA A 173 0.25 -4.98 -23.23
CA ALA A 173 -1.13 -4.98 -23.69
C ALA A 173 -1.31 -5.91 -24.91
N THR A 174 -0.48 -5.74 -25.94
CA THR A 174 -0.49 -6.61 -27.13
C THR A 174 -0.25 -8.08 -26.77
N ARG A 175 0.74 -8.37 -25.94
CA ARG A 175 1.10 -9.73 -25.53
C ARG A 175 -0.04 -10.46 -24.84
N PHE A 176 -0.83 -9.75 -24.03
CA PHE A 176 -1.94 -10.31 -23.27
C PHE A 176 -3.32 -10.03 -23.92
N GLY A 177 -3.32 -9.70 -25.21
CA GLY A 177 -4.53 -9.61 -26.05
C GLY A 177 -5.46 -8.46 -25.66
N VAL A 178 -4.93 -7.36 -25.15
CA VAL A 178 -5.68 -6.14 -24.87
C VAL A 178 -5.85 -5.36 -26.15
N SER A 179 -7.09 -5.13 -26.55
CA SER A 179 -7.46 -4.41 -27.78
C SER A 179 -7.52 -2.90 -27.53
N ASP A 180 -8.08 -2.51 -26.39
CA ASP A 180 -8.17 -1.13 -25.95
C ASP A 180 -7.72 -1.03 -24.47
N ALA A 181 -6.51 -0.51 -24.26
CA ALA A 181 -5.96 -0.33 -22.93
C ALA A 181 -6.68 0.78 -22.12
N ALA A 182 -7.51 1.61 -22.72
CA ALA A 182 -8.33 2.61 -22.04
C ALA A 182 -9.71 2.03 -21.63
N ASP A 183 -10.16 0.92 -22.24
CA ASP A 183 -11.35 0.21 -21.77
C ASP A 183 -11.07 -0.49 -20.41
N PRO A 184 -11.86 -0.20 -19.37
CA PRO A 184 -11.64 -0.75 -18.04
C PRO A 184 -11.61 -2.27 -17.97
N ALA A 185 -12.57 -2.94 -18.65
CA ALA A 185 -12.71 -4.39 -18.58
C ALA A 185 -11.56 -5.08 -19.32
N ASP A 186 -11.18 -4.55 -20.49
CA ASP A 186 -10.08 -5.08 -21.30
C ASP A 186 -8.72 -4.88 -20.61
N ASN A 187 -8.50 -3.71 -20.01
CA ASN A 187 -7.30 -3.40 -19.23
C ASN A 187 -7.15 -4.30 -18.00
N ILE A 188 -8.22 -4.48 -17.21
CA ILE A 188 -8.22 -5.38 -16.05
C ILE A 188 -7.93 -6.82 -16.49
N ARG A 189 -8.58 -7.30 -17.56
CA ARG A 189 -8.36 -8.65 -18.10
C ARG A 189 -6.89 -8.87 -18.47
N GLY A 190 -6.29 -7.93 -19.19
CA GLY A 190 -4.88 -8.01 -19.59
C GLY A 190 -3.92 -7.91 -18.40
N GLY A 191 -4.21 -7.01 -17.47
CA GLY A 191 -3.41 -6.86 -16.23
C GLY A 191 -3.44 -8.11 -15.34
N VAL A 192 -4.60 -8.75 -15.21
CA VAL A 192 -4.75 -10.03 -14.48
C VAL A 192 -4.00 -11.14 -15.22
N ALA A 193 -4.09 -11.24 -16.54
CA ALA A 193 -3.34 -12.23 -17.29
C ALA A 193 -1.82 -12.05 -17.16
N PHE A 194 -1.35 -10.81 -17.11
CA PHE A 194 0.06 -10.51 -16.85
C PHE A 194 0.46 -10.89 -15.42
N LEU A 195 -0.35 -10.55 -14.42
CA LEU A 195 -0.10 -10.96 -13.02
C LEU A 195 -0.07 -12.49 -12.89
N ASP A 196 -1.01 -13.22 -13.51
CA ASP A 196 -1.05 -14.69 -13.46
C ASP A 196 0.20 -15.31 -14.10
N TRP A 197 0.66 -14.76 -15.21
CA TRP A 197 1.92 -15.19 -15.84
C TRP A 197 3.11 -14.95 -14.91
N LEU A 198 3.16 -13.82 -14.19
CA LEU A 198 4.21 -13.51 -13.21
C LEU A 198 4.13 -14.44 -11.99
N MET A 199 2.91 -14.73 -11.49
CA MET A 199 2.67 -15.69 -10.41
C MET A 199 3.26 -17.07 -10.72
N ALA A 200 3.03 -17.55 -11.95
CA ALA A 200 3.61 -18.83 -12.38
C ALA A 200 5.13 -18.78 -12.48
N ARG A 201 5.70 -17.63 -12.85
CA ARG A 201 7.12 -17.49 -13.11
C ARG A 201 7.96 -17.32 -11.84
N PHE A 202 7.40 -16.72 -10.81
CA PHE A 202 8.06 -16.43 -9.54
C PHE A 202 7.44 -17.17 -8.35
N ASP A 203 6.88 -18.35 -8.61
CA ASP A 203 6.29 -19.25 -7.60
C ASP A 203 5.37 -18.54 -6.60
N ARG A 204 4.55 -17.60 -7.09
CA ARG A 204 3.63 -16.78 -6.26
C ARG A 204 4.32 -15.98 -5.16
N ASP A 205 5.64 -15.74 -5.29
CA ASP A 205 6.35 -14.84 -4.38
C ASP A 205 5.82 -13.41 -4.48
N PRO A 206 5.27 -12.84 -3.41
CA PRO A 206 4.60 -11.54 -3.48
C PRO A 206 5.55 -10.39 -3.83
N VAL A 207 6.79 -10.46 -3.38
CA VAL A 207 7.79 -9.40 -3.58
C VAL A 207 8.31 -9.42 -5.02
N LEU A 208 8.66 -10.61 -5.52
CA LEU A 208 9.19 -10.75 -6.88
C LEU A 208 8.14 -10.57 -7.96
N VAL A 209 6.90 -11.04 -7.72
CA VAL A 209 5.76 -10.80 -8.63
C VAL A 209 5.51 -9.30 -8.79
N LEU A 210 5.45 -8.55 -7.70
CA LEU A 210 5.24 -7.11 -7.73
C LEU A 210 6.43 -6.35 -8.34
N ALA A 211 7.65 -6.73 -7.98
CA ALA A 211 8.85 -6.16 -8.60
C ALA A 211 8.88 -6.40 -10.12
N ALA A 212 8.51 -7.61 -10.56
CA ALA A 212 8.45 -7.95 -11.97
C ALA A 212 7.29 -7.30 -12.72
N TYR A 213 6.20 -7.00 -12.03
CA TYR A 213 5.10 -6.23 -12.62
C TYR A 213 5.56 -4.81 -13.00
N ASN A 214 6.28 -4.15 -12.10
CA ASN A 214 6.77 -2.78 -12.31
C ASN A 214 8.03 -2.72 -13.21
N ALA A 215 9.06 -3.50 -12.89
CA ALA A 215 10.36 -3.43 -13.59
C ALA A 215 10.49 -4.37 -14.79
N GLY A 216 9.55 -5.32 -14.92
CA GLY A 216 9.63 -6.40 -15.90
C GLY A 216 10.37 -7.64 -15.37
N ALA A 217 9.93 -8.81 -15.79
CA ALA A 217 10.49 -10.11 -15.37
C ALA A 217 11.98 -10.31 -15.78
N GLY A 218 12.42 -9.64 -16.84
CA GLY A 218 13.82 -9.61 -17.27
C GLY A 218 14.69 -8.95 -16.20
N ALA A 219 14.35 -7.73 -15.80
CA ALA A 219 15.12 -6.98 -14.80
C ALA A 219 15.23 -7.74 -13.47
N VAL A 220 14.17 -8.41 -13.02
CA VAL A 220 14.23 -9.24 -11.79
C VAL A 220 15.20 -10.41 -11.93
N ARG A 221 15.24 -11.07 -13.09
CA ARG A 221 16.21 -12.17 -13.31
C ARG A 221 17.64 -11.66 -13.41
N ASP A 222 17.85 -10.61 -14.19
CA ASP A 222 19.18 -10.07 -14.48
C ASP A 222 19.84 -9.51 -13.21
N ASN A 223 19.03 -9.06 -12.23
CA ASN A 223 19.49 -8.60 -10.91
C ASN A 223 19.42 -9.70 -9.84
N ALA A 224 19.13 -10.96 -10.18
CA ALA A 224 18.92 -12.05 -9.24
C ALA A 224 17.99 -11.67 -8.06
N GLY A 225 16.93 -10.90 -8.34
CA GLY A 225 15.96 -10.40 -7.37
C GLY A 225 15.39 -9.04 -7.73
N VAL A 226 14.89 -8.33 -6.72
CA VAL A 226 14.34 -6.98 -6.92
C VAL A 226 15.45 -6.03 -7.37
N PRO A 227 15.35 -5.43 -8.57
CA PRO A 227 16.39 -4.55 -9.08
C PRO A 227 16.57 -3.32 -8.20
N PRO A 228 17.77 -2.69 -8.21
CA PRO A 228 18.06 -1.50 -7.41
C PRO A 228 17.49 -0.22 -8.03
N PHE A 229 16.29 -0.30 -8.59
CA PHE A 229 15.58 0.85 -9.12
C PHE A 229 14.71 1.46 -8.01
N ALA A 230 14.90 2.74 -7.70
CA ALA A 230 14.15 3.43 -6.64
C ALA A 230 12.64 3.28 -6.83
N GLU A 231 12.15 3.46 -8.08
CA GLU A 231 10.74 3.27 -8.43
C GLU A 231 10.22 1.88 -8.03
N THR A 232 10.93 0.81 -8.40
CA THR A 232 10.52 -0.57 -8.11
C THR A 232 10.62 -0.89 -6.63
N ARG A 233 11.66 -0.38 -5.95
CA ARG A 233 11.84 -0.58 -4.52
C ARG A 233 10.78 0.14 -3.69
N ASP A 234 10.25 1.24 -4.19
CA ASP A 234 9.12 1.92 -3.56
C ASP A 234 7.77 1.30 -3.94
N TYR A 235 7.65 0.77 -5.15
CA TYR A 235 6.42 0.18 -5.65
C TYR A 235 5.97 -1.04 -4.83
N VAL A 236 6.87 -1.97 -4.57
CA VAL A 236 6.55 -3.23 -3.87
C VAL A 236 5.91 -2.95 -2.51
N PRO A 237 6.52 -2.20 -1.59
CA PRO A 237 5.89 -1.91 -0.30
C PRO A 237 4.60 -1.09 -0.43
N LYS A 238 4.47 -0.18 -1.42
CA LYS A 238 3.22 0.56 -1.67
C LYS A 238 2.07 -0.37 -2.05
N VAL A 239 2.30 -1.34 -2.96
CA VAL A 239 1.26 -2.30 -3.33
C VAL A 239 0.91 -3.23 -2.18
N LEU A 240 1.88 -3.68 -1.38
CA LEU A 240 1.60 -4.50 -0.19
C LEU A 240 0.83 -3.72 0.90
N ALA A 241 1.10 -2.42 1.05
CA ALA A 241 0.29 -1.56 1.93
C ALA A 241 -1.16 -1.43 1.41
N ALA A 242 -1.35 -1.26 0.10
CA ALA A 242 -2.67 -1.26 -0.53
C ALA A 242 -3.37 -2.62 -0.41
N TRP A 243 -2.64 -3.73 -0.58
CA TRP A 243 -3.13 -5.08 -0.35
C TRP A 243 -3.69 -5.27 1.07
N SER A 244 -3.00 -4.75 2.08
CA SER A 244 -3.43 -4.85 3.47
C SER A 244 -4.80 -4.20 3.71
N VAL A 245 -5.14 -3.15 2.97
CA VAL A 245 -6.47 -2.52 2.99
C VAL A 245 -7.46 -3.30 2.12
N ALA A 246 -7.07 -3.65 0.89
CA ALA A 246 -7.93 -4.32 -0.09
C ALA A 246 -8.49 -5.65 0.42
N ARG A 247 -7.66 -6.46 1.09
CA ARG A 247 -8.10 -7.76 1.66
C ARG A 247 -9.20 -7.61 2.69
N GLY A 248 -9.25 -6.49 3.40
CA GLY A 248 -10.31 -6.17 4.37
C GLY A 248 -11.68 -5.93 3.74
N LEU A 249 -11.74 -5.67 2.43
CA LEU A 249 -13.00 -5.54 1.69
C LEU A 249 -13.60 -6.89 1.26
N CYS A 250 -12.87 -7.98 1.40
CA CYS A 250 -13.36 -9.32 1.06
C CYS A 250 -14.29 -9.87 2.14
N VAL A 251 -15.29 -10.65 1.76
CA VAL A 251 -16.16 -11.39 2.71
C VAL A 251 -15.32 -12.27 3.61
N THR A 252 -14.40 -13.03 3.02
CA THR A 252 -13.33 -13.73 3.71
C THR A 252 -12.00 -13.09 3.29
N PRO A 253 -11.28 -12.44 4.21
CA PRO A 253 -9.99 -11.83 3.88
C PRO A 253 -8.99 -12.88 3.41
N PRO A 254 -8.38 -12.73 2.21
CA PRO A 254 -7.38 -13.66 1.72
C PRO A 254 -6.09 -13.58 2.57
N GLU A 255 -5.43 -14.72 2.75
CA GLU A 255 -4.13 -14.81 3.43
C GLU A 255 -2.97 -14.68 2.48
N LEU A 256 -3.11 -15.20 1.25
CA LEU A 256 -2.12 -15.12 0.17
C LEU A 256 -2.62 -14.24 -0.97
N ILE A 257 -1.68 -13.69 -1.74
CA ILE A 257 -1.99 -12.90 -2.94
C ILE A 257 -2.65 -13.73 -4.06
N SER A 258 -2.72 -15.04 -3.88
CA SER A 258 -3.37 -16.00 -4.77
C SER A 258 -4.73 -16.48 -4.27
N ASP A 259 -5.16 -16.12 -3.08
CA ASP A 259 -6.42 -16.61 -2.52
C ASP A 259 -7.63 -15.88 -3.11
N GLY A 260 -8.75 -16.59 -3.17
CA GLY A 260 -10.02 -16.02 -3.62
C GLY A 260 -10.49 -14.86 -2.74
N CYS A 261 -11.18 -13.92 -3.34
CA CYS A 261 -11.81 -12.81 -2.66
C CYS A 261 -13.12 -12.46 -3.36
N VAL A 262 -14.20 -12.41 -2.61
CA VAL A 262 -15.46 -11.80 -3.06
C VAL A 262 -15.63 -10.51 -2.27
N PHE A 263 -15.69 -9.37 -2.96
CA PHE A 263 -15.89 -8.09 -2.30
C PHE A 263 -17.25 -8.01 -1.62
N ARG A 264 -17.28 -7.46 -0.40
CA ARG A 264 -18.53 -7.15 0.31
C ARG A 264 -19.31 -6.13 -0.51
N LYS A 265 -20.58 -6.40 -0.74
CA LYS A 265 -21.49 -5.37 -1.23
C LYS A 265 -21.58 -4.31 -0.15
N GLY A 266 -21.32 -3.05 -0.50
CA GLY A 266 -21.58 -1.95 0.41
C GLY A 266 -23.04 -2.05 0.84
N ALA A 267 -23.33 -1.90 2.14
CA ALA A 267 -24.68 -1.63 2.55
C ALA A 267 -25.10 -0.36 1.79
N ALA A 268 -26.08 -0.50 0.89
CA ALA A 268 -26.72 0.63 0.29
C ALA A 268 -27.34 1.40 1.47
N GLY A 269 -26.76 2.58 1.79
CA GLY A 269 -27.36 3.50 2.73
C GLY A 269 -28.56 4.17 2.09
#